data_c70741da4c0a80b3b3e116cc2d516059
#
_entry.id   c70741da4c0a80b3b3e116cc2d516059
#
_cell.length_a   1.000
_cell.length_b   1.000
_cell.length_c   1.000
_cell.angle_alpha   90.00
_cell.angle_beta   90.00
_cell.angle_gamma   90.00
#
_symmetry.space_group_name_H-M   'P 1'
#
loop_
_entity.id
_entity.type
_entity.pdbx_description
1 polymer ?
#
loop_
_entity_poly.entity_id
_entity_poly.type
_entity_poly.pdbx_seq_one_letter_code
_entity_poly.pdbx_strand_id
1 'polypeptide(L)'
;MAAVRRPFRVLLASGGVLVASLALVGCGSDVEGAPVERKTFAFAGDALTVDSDNSELVITPADIDDVRVERQVDGWVFMGSGPDPEWKLVDGRLTLRVNCDGVSSDCDAVHRIQVPRDVAVTVDNDNGRVSADGFATPMKVRSDNGDVRVREAGGPLDIGTENGDVTVDPGATAPEVVARSDNGDVRITLGAVPRRVDVVTDNGDVHVSVPTAEYEVTGASDNGDVRIDVPRRDKSGHSVNVRSDNGDVSVLTAN
;
A
#
# COMPACT_ATOMS: atom_id res chain seq x y z
N MET A 1 84.36 -47.30 -5.45
CA MET A 1 84.01 -45.92 -5.77
C MET A 1 82.64 -45.95 -6.38
N ALA A 2 81.63 -45.67 -5.60
CA ALA A 2 80.21 -45.74 -6.01
C ALA A 2 79.67 -44.33 -6.26
N ALA A 3 79.23 -44.07 -7.48
CA ALA A 3 78.64 -42.81 -7.89
C ALA A 3 77.09 -42.81 -7.63
N VAL A 4 76.69 -41.99 -6.75
CA VAL A 4 75.27 -41.79 -6.41
C VAL A 4 74.62 -40.81 -7.41
N ARG A 5 73.68 -41.32 -8.20
CA ARG A 5 72.83 -40.50 -9.08
C ARG A 5 71.60 -39.99 -8.28
N ARG A 6 71.43 -38.67 -8.18
CA ARG A 6 70.28 -38.04 -7.64
C ARG A 6 69.16 -37.87 -8.72
N PRO A 7 67.93 -38.20 -8.48
CA PRO A 7 66.83 -37.91 -9.43
C PRO A 7 66.37 -36.45 -9.33
N PHE A 8 66.29 -35.87 -10.51
CA PHE A 8 65.63 -34.53 -10.70
C PHE A 8 64.15 -34.64 -10.48
N ARG A 9 63.59 -33.88 -9.51
CA ARG A 9 62.17 -33.75 -9.34
C ARG A 9 61.68 -32.55 -10.17
N VAL A 10 60.85 -32.82 -11.19
CA VAL A 10 60.12 -31.82 -11.98
C VAL A 10 58.95 -31.43 -11.17
N LEU A 11 58.88 -30.15 -10.75
CA LEU A 11 57.68 -29.50 -10.18
C LEU A 11 56.80 -29.02 -11.33
N LEU A 12 55.66 -29.68 -11.53
CA LEU A 12 54.59 -29.21 -12.37
C LEU A 12 53.85 -28.12 -11.59
N ALA A 13 53.99 -26.86 -12.01
CA ALA A 13 53.17 -25.75 -11.57
C ALA A 13 51.85 -25.81 -12.31
N SER A 14 50.79 -26.26 -11.63
CA SER A 14 49.42 -26.16 -12.10
C SER A 14 48.93 -24.71 -11.94
N GLY A 15 48.91 -23.96 -13.04
CA GLY A 15 48.31 -22.64 -13.10
C GLY A 15 46.78 -22.74 -12.97
N GLY A 16 46.27 -22.40 -11.82
CA GLY A 16 44.81 -22.21 -11.62
C GLY A 16 44.35 -20.95 -12.33
N VAL A 17 43.50 -21.11 -13.35
CA VAL A 17 42.78 -20.01 -13.96
C VAL A 17 41.66 -19.60 -12.98
N LEU A 18 41.84 -18.48 -12.30
CA LEU A 18 40.78 -17.81 -11.55
C LEU A 18 39.80 -17.18 -12.55
N VAL A 19 38.68 -17.85 -12.82
CA VAL A 19 37.55 -17.26 -13.50
C VAL A 19 36.87 -16.35 -12.47
N ALA A 20 37.16 -15.06 -12.54
CA ALA A 20 36.38 -14.03 -11.85
C ALA A 20 35.04 -13.92 -12.58
N SER A 21 34.02 -14.59 -12.07
CA SER A 21 32.62 -14.30 -12.43
C SER A 21 32.28 -12.91 -11.92
N LEU A 22 32.25 -11.90 -12.83
CA LEU A 22 31.56 -10.64 -12.58
C LEU A 22 30.08 -10.98 -12.48
N ALA A 23 29.55 -11.04 -11.27
CA ALA A 23 28.15 -10.90 -11.03
C ALA A 23 27.81 -9.45 -11.42
N LEU A 24 27.10 -9.26 -12.53
CA LEU A 24 26.39 -8.04 -12.83
C LEU A 24 25.27 -7.95 -11.77
N VAL A 25 25.54 -7.25 -10.69
CA VAL A 25 24.50 -6.82 -9.75
C VAL A 25 23.67 -5.83 -10.55
N GLY A 26 22.46 -6.24 -10.94
CA GLY A 26 21.47 -5.35 -11.51
C GLY A 26 21.18 -4.26 -10.46
N CYS A 27 21.31 -3.00 -10.84
CA CYS A 27 20.86 -1.86 -10.05
C CYS A 27 19.33 -1.87 -10.07
N GLY A 28 18.71 -2.57 -9.15
CA GLY A 28 17.34 -2.46 -8.74
C GLY A 28 17.36 -2.67 -7.24
N SER A 29 16.84 -1.73 -6.47
CA SER A 29 16.63 -1.91 -5.04
C SER A 29 15.58 -3.01 -4.89
N ASP A 30 15.95 -4.12 -4.26
CA ASP A 30 15.05 -5.23 -3.94
C ASP A 30 14.79 -5.20 -2.44
N VAL A 31 13.84 -4.38 -2.03
CA VAL A 31 13.48 -4.19 -0.63
C VAL A 31 13.04 -5.49 0.05
N GLU A 32 12.56 -6.48 -0.69
CA GLU A 32 12.17 -7.79 -0.15
C GLU A 32 13.39 -8.60 0.34
N GLY A 33 14.57 -8.35 -0.21
CA GLY A 33 15.82 -8.95 0.22
C GLY A 33 16.50 -8.26 1.40
N ALA A 34 16.04 -7.07 1.80
CA ALA A 34 16.63 -6.29 2.88
C ALA A 34 16.37 -6.91 4.27
N PRO A 35 17.27 -6.69 5.25
CA PRO A 35 17.06 -7.16 6.62
C PRO A 35 15.75 -6.64 7.22
N VAL A 36 15.00 -7.55 7.86
CA VAL A 36 13.76 -7.19 8.56
C VAL A 36 14.07 -6.69 9.96
N GLU A 37 13.75 -5.44 10.24
CA GLU A 37 13.79 -4.87 11.58
C GLU A 37 12.39 -4.86 12.21
N ARG A 38 12.31 -5.10 13.53
CA ARG A 38 11.04 -5.19 14.25
C ARG A 38 11.04 -4.30 15.47
N LYS A 39 9.93 -3.60 15.69
CA LYS A 39 9.74 -2.78 16.89
C LYS A 39 8.31 -2.86 17.37
N THR A 40 8.14 -2.95 18.69
CA THR A 40 6.85 -2.85 19.37
C THR A 40 6.78 -1.52 20.07
N PHE A 41 5.66 -0.83 19.91
CA PHE A 41 5.39 0.46 20.54
C PHE A 41 4.23 0.30 21.50
N ALA A 42 4.44 0.63 22.76
CA ALA A 42 3.36 0.67 23.74
C ALA A 42 2.23 1.59 23.27
N PHE A 43 1.03 1.09 23.27
CA PHE A 43 -0.14 1.80 22.78
C PHE A 43 -1.33 1.60 23.72
N ALA A 44 -2.05 2.67 24.04
CA ALA A 44 -3.20 2.63 24.93
C ALA A 44 -4.35 3.51 24.43
N GLY A 45 -4.39 3.78 23.13
CA GLY A 45 -5.42 4.61 22.48
C GLY A 45 -6.49 3.76 21.78
N ASP A 46 -7.56 4.42 21.38
CA ASP A 46 -8.63 3.90 20.51
C ASP A 46 -8.51 4.34 19.05
N ALA A 47 -7.53 5.21 18.76
CA ALA A 47 -7.24 5.70 17.42
C ALA A 47 -5.73 5.82 17.19
N LEU A 48 -5.26 5.32 16.05
CA LEU A 48 -3.88 5.39 15.59
C LEU A 48 -3.81 6.23 14.32
N THR A 49 -2.90 7.20 14.27
CA THR A 49 -2.51 7.88 13.03
C THR A 49 -1.16 7.33 12.57
N VAL A 50 -1.09 6.83 11.35
CA VAL A 50 0.16 6.45 10.66
C VAL A 50 0.51 7.57 9.69
N ASP A 51 1.69 8.15 9.85
CA ASP A 51 2.20 9.29 9.10
C ASP A 51 3.54 8.87 8.46
N SER A 52 3.54 8.73 7.13
CA SER A 52 4.67 8.19 6.36
C SER A 52 4.98 9.07 5.16
N ASP A 53 6.24 9.20 4.80
CA ASP A 53 6.70 9.95 3.62
C ASP A 53 6.91 9.04 2.39
N ASN A 54 7.90 8.17 2.44
CA ASN A 54 8.33 7.38 1.27
C ASN A 54 8.35 5.89 1.60
N SER A 55 7.17 5.26 1.69
CA SER A 55 7.09 3.85 2.04
C SER A 55 5.86 3.17 1.47
N GLU A 56 6.01 1.92 1.09
CA GLU A 56 4.86 1.02 0.97
C GLU A 56 4.37 0.64 2.37
N LEU A 57 3.08 0.80 2.62
CA LEU A 57 2.43 0.48 3.89
C LEU A 57 1.53 -0.74 3.74
N VAL A 58 1.72 -1.75 4.59
CA VAL A 58 0.83 -2.89 4.74
C VAL A 58 0.30 -2.91 6.16
N ILE A 59 -1.00 -2.66 6.35
CA ILE A 59 -1.61 -2.45 7.65
C ILE A 59 -2.68 -3.52 7.91
N THR A 60 -2.58 -4.20 9.04
CA THR A 60 -3.51 -5.27 9.42
C THR A 60 -3.88 -5.21 10.89
N PRO A 61 -5.13 -5.53 11.28
CA PRO A 61 -5.50 -5.70 12.67
C PRO A 61 -4.98 -7.04 13.21
N ALA A 62 -4.61 -7.07 14.48
CA ALA A 62 -4.13 -8.28 15.16
C ALA A 62 -4.62 -8.35 16.60
N ASP A 63 -4.62 -9.57 17.19
CA ASP A 63 -4.96 -9.79 18.61
C ASP A 63 -3.73 -9.47 19.48
N ILE A 64 -3.46 -8.18 19.63
CA ILE A 64 -2.33 -7.60 20.35
C ILE A 64 -2.79 -6.35 21.11
N ASP A 65 -2.05 -5.96 22.14
CA ASP A 65 -2.31 -4.74 22.93
C ASP A 65 -1.50 -3.54 22.40
N ASP A 66 -0.33 -3.82 21.84
CA ASP A 66 0.65 -2.82 21.39
C ASP A 66 0.76 -2.79 19.86
N VAL A 67 1.13 -1.66 19.28
CA VAL A 67 1.41 -1.55 17.84
C VAL A 67 2.75 -2.21 17.52
N ARG A 68 2.75 -3.13 16.56
CA ARG A 68 3.97 -3.79 16.05
C ARG A 68 4.27 -3.34 14.64
N VAL A 69 5.54 -3.01 14.41
CA VAL A 69 6.01 -2.58 13.09
C VAL A 69 7.20 -3.43 12.69
N GLU A 70 7.11 -4.00 11.50
CA GLU A 70 8.23 -4.56 10.77
C GLU A 70 8.58 -3.61 9.64
N ARG A 71 9.87 -3.32 9.45
CA ARG A 71 10.35 -2.55 8.30
C ARG A 71 11.46 -3.27 7.56
N GLN A 72 11.49 -3.06 6.28
CA GLN A 72 12.60 -3.38 5.39
C GLN A 72 12.93 -2.10 4.64
N VAL A 73 14.20 -1.74 4.60
CA VAL A 73 14.69 -0.57 3.88
C VAL A 73 15.88 -0.99 3.05
N ASP A 74 15.86 -0.67 1.78
CA ASP A 74 16.96 -0.83 0.85
C ASP A 74 17.21 0.47 0.11
N GLY A 75 18.41 0.63 -0.41
CA GLY A 75 18.74 1.79 -1.21
C GLY A 75 20.19 2.20 -1.14
N TRP A 76 20.51 3.20 -1.95
CA TRP A 76 21.85 3.78 -2.02
C TRP A 76 21.79 5.31 -2.15
N VAL A 77 22.82 5.96 -1.66
CA VAL A 77 22.97 7.42 -1.76
C VAL A 77 24.35 7.74 -2.33
N PHE A 78 24.40 8.55 -3.38
CA PHE A 78 25.64 9.06 -3.98
C PHE A 78 25.91 10.49 -3.54
N MET A 79 27.11 10.72 -3.00
CA MET A 79 27.53 12.03 -2.44
C MET A 79 26.53 12.59 -1.44
N GLY A 80 26.21 11.81 -0.40
CA GLY A 80 25.27 12.18 0.64
C GLY A 80 25.28 11.23 1.82
N SER A 81 24.15 11.12 2.51
CA SER A 81 23.91 10.24 3.65
C SER A 81 22.56 9.52 3.53
N GLY A 82 22.47 8.31 4.07
CA GLY A 82 21.26 7.50 4.09
C GLY A 82 21.47 6.12 3.44
N PRO A 83 20.43 5.29 3.36
CA PRO A 83 19.12 5.52 3.97
C PRO A 83 19.21 5.65 5.50
N ASP A 84 18.54 6.65 6.06
CA ASP A 84 18.43 6.88 7.51
C ASP A 84 16.96 6.76 7.93
N PRO A 85 16.50 5.56 8.31
CA PRO A 85 15.12 5.29 8.62
C PRO A 85 14.79 5.63 10.09
N GLU A 86 13.78 6.45 10.30
CA GLU A 86 13.27 6.83 11.62
C GLU A 86 11.84 6.29 11.85
N TRP A 87 11.55 5.79 13.05
CA TRP A 87 10.22 5.40 13.49
C TRP A 87 9.97 5.74 14.95
N LYS A 88 8.86 6.38 15.22
CA LYS A 88 8.45 6.75 16.57
C LYS A 88 6.93 6.75 16.72
N LEU A 89 6.44 6.41 17.90
CA LEU A 89 5.04 6.55 18.27
C LEU A 89 4.96 7.54 19.43
N VAL A 90 4.23 8.62 19.23
CA VAL A 90 3.99 9.66 20.24
C VAL A 90 2.53 10.09 20.16
N ASP A 91 1.83 10.10 21.27
CA ASP A 91 0.43 10.57 21.37
C ASP A 91 -0.51 9.96 20.30
N GLY A 92 -0.38 8.65 20.05
CA GLY A 92 -1.19 7.93 19.05
C GLY A 92 -0.80 8.20 17.60
N ARG A 93 0.31 8.92 17.32
CA ARG A 93 0.85 9.12 15.98
C ARG A 93 2.12 8.30 15.79
N LEU A 94 2.07 7.34 14.89
CA LEU A 94 3.21 6.56 14.40
C LEU A 94 3.81 7.29 13.19
N THR A 95 4.97 7.89 13.38
CA THR A 95 5.72 8.57 12.31
C THR A 95 6.77 7.63 11.75
N LEU A 96 6.78 7.48 10.42
CA LEU A 96 7.70 6.65 9.66
C LEU A 96 8.37 7.54 8.62
N ARG A 97 9.71 7.62 8.66
CA ARG A 97 10.50 8.43 7.73
C ARG A 97 11.67 7.63 7.19
N VAL A 98 12.02 7.87 5.94
CA VAL A 98 13.23 7.34 5.32
C VAL A 98 13.96 8.49 4.63
N ASN A 99 14.99 9.00 5.29
CA ASN A 99 15.78 10.10 4.77
C ASN A 99 16.92 9.60 3.89
N CYS A 100 16.96 10.09 2.65
CA CYS A 100 17.97 9.75 1.66
C CYS A 100 18.47 11.02 1.00
N ASP A 101 19.38 11.71 1.70
CA ASP A 101 19.93 12.98 1.24
C ASP A 101 21.21 12.77 0.42
N GLY A 102 21.16 13.11 -0.87
CA GLY A 102 22.31 13.00 -1.75
C GLY A 102 22.13 13.70 -3.09
N VAL A 103 23.19 13.76 -3.88
CA VAL A 103 23.13 14.26 -5.25
C VAL A 103 22.31 13.33 -6.13
N SER A 104 22.34 12.02 -5.84
CA SER A 104 21.48 11.01 -6.40
C SER A 104 21.23 9.96 -5.34
N SER A 105 20.00 9.53 -5.18
CA SER A 105 19.58 8.51 -4.22
C SER A 105 18.41 7.70 -4.78
N ASP A 106 18.34 6.45 -4.35
CA ASP A 106 17.24 5.55 -4.62
C ASP A 106 17.01 4.75 -3.35
N CYS A 107 15.86 4.95 -2.69
CA CYS A 107 15.58 4.37 -1.39
C CYS A 107 14.13 3.90 -1.35
N ASP A 108 13.97 2.61 -1.16
CA ASP A 108 12.69 1.97 -1.00
C ASP A 108 12.49 1.47 0.44
N ALA A 109 11.29 1.59 0.94
CA ALA A 109 10.92 1.07 2.25
C ALA A 109 9.56 0.39 2.23
N VAL A 110 9.46 -0.70 2.99
CA VAL A 110 8.18 -1.36 3.28
C VAL A 110 8.00 -1.43 4.78
N HIS A 111 6.86 -0.91 5.25
CA HIS A 111 6.45 -1.03 6.64
C HIS A 111 5.21 -1.91 6.76
N ARG A 112 5.33 -3.01 7.52
CA ARG A 112 4.19 -3.89 7.87
C ARG A 112 3.78 -3.57 9.29
N ILE A 113 2.56 -3.08 9.45
CA ILE A 113 2.04 -2.53 10.71
C ILE A 113 0.90 -3.41 11.20
N GLN A 114 1.05 -3.96 12.38
CA GLN A 114 -0.02 -4.65 13.08
C GLN A 114 -0.60 -3.74 14.15
N VAL A 115 -1.92 -3.57 14.11
CA VAL A 115 -2.68 -2.66 14.99
C VAL A 115 -3.66 -3.48 15.83
N PRO A 116 -3.89 -3.15 17.12
CA PRO A 116 -4.94 -3.79 17.90
C PRO A 116 -6.31 -3.71 17.20
N ARG A 117 -7.14 -4.76 17.29
CA ARG A 117 -8.37 -4.92 16.46
C ARG A 117 -9.40 -3.82 16.62
N ASP A 118 -9.52 -3.24 17.82
CA ASP A 118 -10.56 -2.26 18.13
C ASP A 118 -10.12 -0.80 17.90
N VAL A 119 -8.96 -0.60 17.28
CA VAL A 119 -8.38 0.71 17.04
C VAL A 119 -8.83 1.24 15.68
N ALA A 120 -9.35 2.47 15.66
CA ALA A 120 -9.60 3.21 14.41
C ALA A 120 -8.27 3.68 13.80
N VAL A 121 -8.14 3.62 12.48
CA VAL A 121 -6.88 3.93 11.80
C VAL A 121 -7.03 5.11 10.84
N THR A 122 -6.15 6.09 10.97
CA THR A 122 -5.93 7.14 9.98
C THR A 122 -4.54 6.96 9.38
N VAL A 123 -4.43 7.00 8.06
CA VAL A 123 -3.17 6.90 7.32
C VAL A 123 -3.00 8.17 6.50
N ASP A 124 -1.87 8.83 6.68
CA ASP A 124 -1.39 9.95 5.86
C ASP A 124 -0.06 9.49 5.24
N ASN A 125 -0.01 9.28 3.92
CA ASN A 125 1.18 8.77 3.20
C ASN A 125 1.50 9.68 2.00
N ASP A 126 2.71 10.19 1.93
CA ASP A 126 3.08 11.06 0.81
C ASP A 126 3.34 10.21 -0.45
N ASN A 127 4.17 9.15 -0.33
CA ASN A 127 4.54 8.33 -1.48
C ASN A 127 4.55 6.84 -1.15
N GLY A 128 4.06 6.04 -2.09
CA GLY A 128 4.04 4.58 -2.00
C GLY A 128 2.64 4.01 -1.78
N ARG A 129 2.50 2.75 -2.10
CA ARG A 129 1.23 2.04 -1.98
C ARG A 129 0.79 1.88 -0.53
N VAL A 130 -0.49 2.07 -0.28
CA VAL A 130 -1.13 1.75 1.00
C VAL A 130 -2.05 0.55 0.82
N SER A 131 -1.78 -0.53 1.55
CA SER A 131 -2.61 -1.73 1.59
C SER A 131 -3.15 -1.96 3.00
N ALA A 132 -4.46 -2.02 3.17
CA ALA A 132 -5.12 -2.29 4.44
C ALA A 132 -6.07 -3.49 4.32
N ASP A 133 -6.06 -4.40 5.29
CA ASP A 133 -6.80 -5.65 5.21
C ASP A 133 -7.40 -6.03 6.56
N GLY A 134 -8.72 -6.40 6.59
CA GLY A 134 -9.38 -7.03 7.74
C GLY A 134 -9.88 -6.07 8.82
N PHE A 135 -10.03 -4.76 8.57
CA PHE A 135 -10.47 -3.80 9.58
C PHE A 135 -11.99 -3.76 9.76
N ALA A 136 -12.46 -4.00 10.99
CA ALA A 136 -13.84 -3.82 11.38
C ALA A 136 -14.15 -2.41 11.94
N THR A 137 -13.13 -1.63 12.26
CA THR A 137 -13.18 -0.26 12.78
C THR A 137 -13.19 0.78 11.64
N PRO A 138 -13.60 2.04 11.90
CA PRO A 138 -13.47 3.11 10.92
C PRO A 138 -12.03 3.29 10.45
N MET A 139 -11.87 3.49 9.14
CA MET A 139 -10.58 3.73 8.52
C MET A 139 -10.62 4.97 7.63
N LYS A 140 -9.60 5.82 7.78
CA LYS A 140 -9.35 6.94 6.89
C LYS A 140 -7.97 6.79 6.25
N VAL A 141 -7.87 6.91 4.93
CA VAL A 141 -6.61 6.87 4.20
C VAL A 141 -6.48 8.08 3.31
N ARG A 142 -5.34 8.75 3.38
CA ARG A 142 -4.93 9.80 2.45
C ARG A 142 -3.56 9.43 1.90
N SER A 143 -3.39 9.54 0.60
CA SER A 143 -2.12 9.37 -0.10
C SER A 143 -1.97 10.52 -1.09
N ASP A 144 -0.76 11.07 -1.22
CA ASP A 144 -0.51 12.04 -2.28
C ASP A 144 -0.15 11.30 -3.58
N ASN A 145 0.79 10.34 -3.49
CA ASN A 145 1.25 9.58 -4.65
C ASN A 145 1.34 8.09 -4.34
N GLY A 146 0.31 7.37 -4.70
CA GLY A 146 0.29 5.92 -4.57
C GLY A 146 -1.11 5.33 -4.56
N ASP A 147 -1.18 4.08 -4.95
CA ASP A 147 -2.43 3.34 -4.95
C ASP A 147 -2.87 3.02 -3.53
N VAL A 148 -4.17 3.09 -3.30
CA VAL A 148 -4.79 2.67 -2.05
C VAL A 148 -5.63 1.42 -2.28
N ARG A 149 -5.30 0.35 -1.60
CA ARG A 149 -6.05 -0.90 -1.65
C ARG A 149 -6.58 -1.31 -0.29
N VAL A 150 -7.90 -1.52 -0.19
CA VAL A 150 -8.57 -1.97 1.03
C VAL A 150 -9.28 -3.28 0.78
N ARG A 151 -9.05 -4.26 1.65
CA ARG A 151 -9.69 -5.59 1.61
C ARG A 151 -10.40 -5.90 2.91
N GLU A 152 -11.44 -6.71 2.84
CA GLU A 152 -12.16 -7.28 4.01
C GLU A 152 -12.53 -6.23 5.09
N ALA A 153 -12.83 -5.00 4.66
CA ALA A 153 -13.22 -3.94 5.59
C ALA A 153 -14.69 -4.05 5.99
N GLY A 154 -14.96 -4.07 7.29
CA GLY A 154 -16.30 -4.06 7.88
C GLY A 154 -16.73 -2.71 8.45
N GLY A 155 -15.79 -1.81 8.74
CA GLY A 155 -16.04 -0.46 9.23
C GLY A 155 -16.23 0.57 8.11
N PRO A 156 -16.70 1.78 8.45
CA PRO A 156 -16.77 2.89 7.50
C PRO A 156 -15.40 3.24 6.90
N LEU A 157 -15.38 3.56 5.60
CA LEU A 157 -14.17 3.90 4.84
C LEU A 157 -14.23 5.33 4.33
N ASP A 158 -13.16 6.11 4.53
CA ASP A 158 -12.92 7.42 3.92
C ASP A 158 -11.53 7.41 3.27
N ILE A 159 -11.47 7.21 1.95
CA ILE A 159 -10.25 6.98 1.19
C ILE A 159 -10.04 8.12 0.21
N GLY A 160 -8.82 8.62 0.11
CA GLY A 160 -8.44 9.61 -0.91
C GLY A 160 -7.01 9.44 -1.36
N THR A 161 -6.77 9.73 -2.65
CA THR A 161 -5.43 9.88 -3.22
C THR A 161 -5.43 11.04 -4.21
N GLU A 162 -4.30 11.73 -4.36
CA GLU A 162 -4.15 12.74 -5.43
C GLU A 162 -3.74 12.05 -6.73
N ASN A 163 -2.76 11.15 -6.65
CA ASN A 163 -2.25 10.44 -7.82
C ASN A 163 -2.14 8.94 -7.54
N GLY A 164 -3.11 8.17 -7.97
CA GLY A 164 -3.15 6.73 -7.80
C GLY A 164 -4.56 6.16 -7.88
N ASP A 165 -4.63 4.86 -7.97
CA ASP A 165 -5.89 4.15 -8.01
C ASP A 165 -6.42 3.85 -6.61
N VAL A 166 -7.73 3.91 -6.46
CA VAL A 166 -8.41 3.45 -5.23
C VAL A 166 -9.13 2.13 -5.54
N THR A 167 -8.77 1.10 -4.80
CA THR A 167 -9.43 -0.21 -4.92
C THR A 167 -9.97 -0.68 -3.57
N VAL A 168 -11.28 -0.98 -3.53
CA VAL A 168 -11.92 -1.71 -2.45
C VAL A 168 -12.35 -3.07 -3.00
N ASP A 169 -11.71 -4.13 -2.52
CA ASP A 169 -11.88 -5.48 -3.05
C ASP A 169 -13.18 -6.17 -2.58
N PRO A 170 -13.67 -7.16 -3.33
CA PRO A 170 -14.76 -8.04 -2.90
C PRO A 170 -14.47 -8.66 -1.52
N GLY A 171 -15.46 -8.65 -0.65
CA GLY A 171 -15.32 -9.09 0.74
C GLY A 171 -15.44 -7.94 1.73
N ALA A 172 -15.24 -6.70 1.29
CA ALA A 172 -15.56 -5.54 2.11
C ALA A 172 -17.08 -5.45 2.35
N THR A 173 -17.46 -5.32 3.62
CA THR A 173 -18.85 -5.18 4.06
C THR A 173 -19.14 -3.81 4.67
N ALA A 174 -18.29 -2.85 4.34
CA ALA A 174 -18.34 -1.49 4.83
C ALA A 174 -19.73 -0.85 4.63
N PRO A 175 -20.35 -0.34 5.70
CA PRO A 175 -21.68 0.27 5.59
C PRO A 175 -21.68 1.64 4.90
N GLU A 176 -20.56 2.31 4.92
CA GLU A 176 -20.32 3.60 4.27
C GLU A 176 -18.95 3.63 3.62
N VAL A 177 -18.89 4.06 2.36
CA VAL A 177 -17.64 4.23 1.61
C VAL A 177 -17.66 5.61 0.99
N VAL A 178 -16.63 6.39 1.28
CA VAL A 178 -16.31 7.64 0.61
C VAL A 178 -14.95 7.47 -0.04
N ALA A 179 -14.88 7.62 -1.37
CA ALA A 179 -13.63 7.48 -2.11
C ALA A 179 -13.41 8.67 -3.04
N ARG A 180 -12.17 9.17 -3.09
CA ARG A 180 -11.77 10.28 -3.96
C ARG A 180 -10.43 10.00 -4.60
N SER A 181 -10.30 10.33 -5.88
CA SER A 181 -9.00 10.42 -6.56
C SER A 181 -9.00 11.68 -7.41
N ASP A 182 -7.88 12.40 -7.48
CA ASP A 182 -7.74 13.47 -8.47
C ASP A 182 -7.30 12.88 -9.82
N ASN A 183 -6.33 11.93 -9.79
CA ASN A 183 -5.83 11.27 -10.99
C ASN A 183 -5.67 9.76 -10.74
N GLY A 184 -6.65 9.00 -11.14
CA GLY A 184 -6.66 7.53 -11.06
C GLY A 184 -8.06 6.95 -11.06
N ASP A 185 -8.12 5.66 -11.32
CA ASP A 185 -9.36 4.91 -11.33
C ASP A 185 -9.85 4.61 -9.90
N VAL A 186 -11.16 4.65 -9.72
CA VAL A 186 -11.78 4.22 -8.46
C VAL A 186 -12.60 2.97 -8.69
N ARG A 187 -12.17 1.86 -8.11
CA ARG A 187 -12.85 0.56 -8.23
C ARG A 187 -13.31 0.06 -6.87
N ILE A 188 -14.61 -0.04 -6.68
CA ILE A 188 -15.23 -0.48 -5.42
C ILE A 188 -16.10 -1.69 -5.67
N THR A 189 -15.86 -2.77 -4.95
CA THR A 189 -16.72 -3.94 -4.94
C THR A 189 -17.09 -4.30 -3.51
N LEU A 190 -18.38 -4.30 -3.18
CA LEU A 190 -18.87 -4.58 -1.84
C LEU A 190 -19.57 -5.93 -1.75
N GLY A 191 -19.32 -6.65 -0.67
CA GLY A 191 -19.95 -7.95 -0.35
C GLY A 191 -21.25 -7.81 0.45
N ALA A 192 -21.56 -6.64 0.99
CA ALA A 192 -22.81 -6.37 1.71
C ALA A 192 -23.46 -5.08 1.19
N VAL A 193 -24.78 -4.96 1.38
CA VAL A 193 -25.54 -3.78 0.94
C VAL A 193 -25.12 -2.57 1.78
N PRO A 194 -24.49 -1.54 1.18
CA PRO A 194 -24.06 -0.35 1.90
C PRO A 194 -25.25 0.58 2.20
N ARG A 195 -25.12 1.41 3.23
CA ARG A 195 -26.01 2.55 3.44
C ARG A 195 -25.69 3.69 2.48
N ARG A 196 -24.39 3.93 2.26
CA ARG A 196 -23.91 5.04 1.44
C ARG A 196 -22.61 4.70 0.73
N VAL A 197 -22.55 5.02 -0.55
CA VAL A 197 -21.34 5.02 -1.34
C VAL A 197 -21.24 6.35 -2.06
N ASP A 198 -20.18 7.12 -1.83
CA ASP A 198 -19.87 8.38 -2.52
C ASP A 198 -18.49 8.27 -3.14
N VAL A 199 -18.44 8.40 -4.47
CA VAL A 199 -17.18 8.30 -5.22
C VAL A 199 -17.06 9.51 -6.15
N VAL A 200 -15.90 10.13 -6.12
CA VAL A 200 -15.53 11.23 -7.03
C VAL A 200 -14.10 11.02 -7.53
N THR A 201 -13.91 11.17 -8.84
CA THR A 201 -12.59 11.34 -9.45
C THR A 201 -12.62 12.50 -10.44
N ASP A 202 -11.51 13.22 -10.57
CA ASP A 202 -11.38 14.25 -11.60
C ASP A 202 -10.96 13.62 -12.93
N ASN A 203 -9.97 12.71 -12.90
CA ASN A 203 -9.45 12.03 -14.07
C ASN A 203 -9.29 10.53 -13.81
N GLY A 204 -10.20 9.73 -14.33
CA GLY A 204 -10.20 8.28 -14.23
C GLY A 204 -11.59 7.69 -14.32
N ASP A 205 -11.65 6.38 -14.44
CA ASP A 205 -12.90 5.64 -14.51
C ASP A 205 -13.40 5.30 -13.10
N VAL A 206 -14.72 5.38 -12.92
CA VAL A 206 -15.37 4.94 -11.68
C VAL A 206 -16.15 3.65 -11.92
N HIS A 207 -15.77 2.61 -11.21
CA HIS A 207 -16.45 1.32 -11.25
C HIS A 207 -16.92 0.90 -9.86
N VAL A 208 -18.24 0.91 -9.62
CA VAL A 208 -18.86 0.51 -8.37
C VAL A 208 -19.72 -0.73 -8.58
N SER A 209 -19.41 -1.79 -7.86
CA SER A 209 -20.20 -3.04 -7.82
C SER A 209 -20.78 -3.24 -6.43
N VAL A 210 -22.11 -3.33 -6.33
CA VAL A 210 -22.85 -3.48 -5.07
C VAL A 210 -23.79 -4.69 -5.14
N PRO A 211 -24.10 -5.35 -4.00
CA PRO A 211 -25.07 -6.44 -3.98
C PRO A 211 -26.45 -6.03 -4.48
N THR A 212 -27.24 -7.01 -4.91
CA THR A 212 -28.60 -6.76 -5.38
C THR A 212 -29.49 -6.19 -4.27
N ALA A 213 -29.86 -4.93 -4.41
CA ALA A 213 -30.81 -4.21 -3.56
C ALA A 213 -31.36 -3.00 -4.34
N GLU A 214 -32.36 -2.31 -3.77
CA GLU A 214 -32.87 -1.06 -4.35
C GLU A 214 -32.07 0.13 -3.82
N TYR A 215 -31.51 0.91 -4.73
CA TYR A 215 -30.65 2.06 -4.41
C TYR A 215 -31.22 3.38 -4.94
N GLU A 216 -31.01 4.46 -4.21
CA GLU A 216 -31.06 5.81 -4.77
C GLU A 216 -29.70 6.07 -5.44
N VAL A 217 -29.68 6.13 -6.78
CA VAL A 217 -28.43 6.22 -7.54
C VAL A 217 -28.35 7.52 -8.31
N THR A 218 -27.25 8.24 -8.13
CA THR A 218 -26.84 9.36 -8.97
C THR A 218 -25.50 9.05 -9.60
N GLY A 219 -25.44 9.05 -10.94
CA GLY A 219 -24.19 8.88 -11.70
C GLY A 219 -24.05 10.04 -12.68
N ALA A 220 -22.85 10.63 -12.75
CA ALA A 220 -22.52 11.68 -13.68
C ALA A 220 -21.09 11.54 -14.21
N SER A 221 -20.90 11.89 -15.48
CA SER A 221 -19.59 12.15 -16.07
C SER A 221 -19.68 13.39 -16.94
N ASP A 222 -18.68 14.27 -16.91
CA ASP A 222 -18.66 15.44 -17.78
C ASP A 222 -18.08 15.05 -19.16
N ASN A 223 -17.09 14.12 -19.19
CA ASN A 223 -16.47 13.61 -20.41
C ASN A 223 -16.29 12.09 -20.32
N GLY A 224 -17.36 11.35 -20.54
CA GLY A 224 -17.38 9.88 -20.51
C GLY A 224 -18.81 9.33 -20.52
N ASP A 225 -18.91 8.03 -20.60
CA ASP A 225 -20.20 7.33 -20.60
C ASP A 225 -20.65 7.00 -19.17
N VAL A 226 -21.97 7.05 -18.91
CA VAL A 226 -22.55 6.66 -17.63
C VAL A 226 -23.42 5.43 -17.79
N ARG A 227 -23.07 4.34 -17.09
CA ARG A 227 -23.84 3.09 -17.06
C ARG A 227 -24.29 2.75 -15.66
N ILE A 228 -25.59 2.67 -15.44
CA ILE A 228 -26.20 2.28 -14.17
C ILE A 228 -27.08 1.05 -14.39
N ASP A 229 -26.68 -0.09 -13.84
CA ASP A 229 -27.34 -1.39 -14.00
C ASP A 229 -27.53 -2.05 -12.61
N VAL A 230 -28.29 -1.35 -11.77
CA VAL A 230 -28.78 -1.79 -10.45
C VAL A 230 -30.25 -1.44 -10.29
N PRO A 231 -31.04 -2.17 -9.47
CA PRO A 231 -32.40 -1.77 -9.14
C PRO A 231 -32.42 -0.40 -8.47
N ARG A 232 -33.27 0.52 -8.97
CA ARG A 232 -33.35 1.90 -8.49
C ARG A 232 -34.68 2.20 -7.80
N ARG A 233 -34.61 2.95 -6.72
CA ARG A 233 -35.79 3.46 -6.01
C ARG A 233 -35.47 4.81 -5.40
N ASP A 234 -36.26 5.83 -5.74
CA ASP A 234 -36.17 7.15 -5.11
C ASP A 234 -36.43 7.05 -3.60
N LYS A 235 -35.62 7.77 -2.82
CA LYS A 235 -35.66 7.76 -1.35
C LYS A 235 -35.44 6.37 -0.74
N SER A 236 -34.58 5.57 -1.36
CA SER A 236 -34.06 4.37 -0.72
C SER A 236 -33.23 4.73 0.52
N GLY A 237 -33.19 3.84 1.51
CA GLY A 237 -32.23 3.95 2.63
C GLY A 237 -30.78 3.63 2.23
N HIS A 238 -30.54 3.29 0.95
CA HIS A 238 -29.25 2.94 0.38
C HIS A 238 -28.95 3.89 -0.77
N SER A 239 -27.89 4.69 -0.66
CA SER A 239 -27.52 5.66 -1.68
C SER A 239 -26.15 5.33 -2.33
N VAL A 240 -26.09 5.53 -3.64
CA VAL A 240 -24.84 5.41 -4.42
C VAL A 240 -24.71 6.66 -5.29
N ASN A 241 -23.73 7.51 -4.98
CA ASN A 241 -23.44 8.71 -5.74
C ASN A 241 -22.04 8.56 -6.34
N VAL A 242 -21.93 8.67 -7.66
CA VAL A 242 -20.68 8.51 -8.39
C VAL A 242 -20.51 9.63 -9.41
N ARG A 243 -19.31 10.18 -9.48
CA ARG A 243 -18.96 11.24 -10.42
C ARG A 243 -17.52 11.07 -10.92
N SER A 244 -17.34 11.28 -12.23
CA SER A 244 -16.07 11.54 -12.86
C SER A 244 -16.16 12.83 -13.68
N ASP A 245 -15.13 13.66 -13.70
CA ASP A 245 -15.07 14.75 -14.66
C ASP A 245 -14.57 14.25 -16.02
N ASN A 246 -13.55 13.36 -16.02
CA ASN A 246 -13.00 12.76 -17.24
C ASN A 246 -12.80 11.26 -17.06
N GLY A 247 -13.75 10.48 -17.54
CA GLY A 247 -13.74 9.01 -17.48
C GLY A 247 -15.14 8.43 -17.42
N ASP A 248 -15.23 7.13 -17.61
CA ASP A 248 -16.50 6.41 -17.61
C ASP A 248 -16.97 6.11 -16.17
N VAL A 249 -18.27 6.20 -15.96
CA VAL A 249 -18.90 5.86 -14.69
C VAL A 249 -19.77 4.62 -14.83
N SER A 250 -19.52 3.61 -14.04
CA SER A 250 -20.33 2.40 -14.02
C SER A 250 -20.77 2.00 -12.61
N VAL A 251 -22.07 1.74 -12.43
CA VAL A 251 -22.65 1.19 -11.21
C VAL A 251 -23.37 -0.09 -11.56
N LEU A 252 -22.87 -1.22 -11.08
CA LEU A 252 -23.32 -2.55 -11.47
C LEU A 252 -23.71 -3.38 -10.24
N THR A 253 -24.53 -4.41 -10.47
CA THR A 253 -24.80 -5.42 -9.45
C THR A 253 -23.60 -6.36 -9.37
N ALA A 254 -23.05 -6.55 -8.17
CA ALA A 254 -22.03 -7.56 -7.89
C ALA A 254 -22.65 -8.97 -8.01
N ASN A 255 -21.96 -9.87 -8.71
CA ASN A 255 -22.36 -11.27 -8.88
C ASN A 255 -21.80 -12.16 -7.78
#